data_4556e73480112d67d1fdb0135cc0a7be
#
_entry.id   4556e73480112d67d1fdb0135cc0a7be
#
_cell.length_a   1.000
_cell.length_b   1.000
_cell.length_c   1.000
_cell.angle_alpha   90.00
_cell.angle_beta   90.00
_cell.angle_gamma   90.00
#
_symmetry.space_group_name_H-M   'P 1'
#
loop_
_entity.id
_entity.type
_entity.pdbx_description
1 polymer ?
#
loop_
_entity_poly.entity_id
_entity_poly.type
_entity_poly.pdbx_seq_one_letter_code
_entity_poly.pdbx_strand_id
1 'polypeptide(L)'
;GVTTGAQNIGIGKSCSYLTTTGSNNIAIGFEASPDSASGDNAIVIGTSIQGDPNRFLFGKASNRVYNSFTSNASWTRSSDERKKTDIADATLGLDFINDLSTKTFKWKRSQDIPNTFTDYDADVNNMDTDVVMHGMLAQDVKAALDTAGVTTFGGWLEEKDGSQCLSQEMFIYPLIKAIQELSAKVTALENA
;
A
#
# COMPACT_ATOMS: atom_id res chain seq x y z
N GLY A 1 -33.12 -6.63 -0.47
CA GLY A 1 -32.63 -7.39 -1.64
C GLY A 1 -32.78 -6.61 -2.93
N VAL A 2 -32.03 -7.00 -3.93
CA VAL A 2 -32.06 -6.41 -5.27
C VAL A 2 -33.50 -6.52 -5.86
N THR A 3 -34.04 -5.40 -6.34
CA THR A 3 -35.41 -5.36 -6.90
C THR A 3 -35.41 -5.33 -8.42
N THR A 4 -34.66 -4.39 -9.04
CA THR A 4 -34.58 -4.25 -10.50
C THR A 4 -33.11 -4.25 -11.00
N GLY A 5 -32.14 -4.18 -10.10
CA GLY A 5 -30.71 -4.27 -10.44
C GLY A 5 -30.36 -5.63 -11.05
N ALA A 6 -29.45 -5.63 -12.04
CA ALA A 6 -29.02 -6.82 -12.75
C ALA A 6 -27.51 -7.05 -12.64
N GLN A 7 -27.09 -8.31 -12.90
CA GLN A 7 -25.66 -8.67 -13.01
C GLN A 7 -24.84 -8.36 -11.73
N ASN A 8 -25.45 -8.54 -10.56
CA ASN A 8 -24.78 -8.35 -9.27
C ASN A 8 -24.28 -9.69 -8.70
N ILE A 9 -23.09 -9.69 -8.12
CA ILE A 9 -22.50 -10.81 -7.38
C ILE A 9 -22.36 -10.43 -5.92
N GLY A 10 -22.95 -11.20 -5.01
CA GLY A 10 -22.81 -11.01 -3.58
C GLY A 10 -22.40 -12.32 -2.90
N ILE A 11 -21.27 -12.32 -2.19
CA ILE A 11 -20.78 -13.49 -1.45
C ILE A 11 -20.46 -13.07 -0.01
N GLY A 12 -21.20 -13.61 0.93
CA GLY A 12 -21.03 -13.36 2.36
C GLY A 12 -22.31 -12.87 3.05
N LYS A 13 -22.29 -12.88 4.39
CA LYS A 13 -23.44 -12.44 5.18
C LYS A 13 -23.65 -10.93 5.01
N SER A 14 -24.88 -10.54 4.71
CA SER A 14 -25.27 -9.14 4.51
C SER A 14 -24.47 -8.41 3.41
N CYS A 15 -23.91 -9.14 2.44
CA CYS A 15 -23.30 -8.48 1.28
C CYS A 15 -24.37 -7.83 0.41
N SER A 16 -24.01 -6.74 -0.27
CA SER A 16 -24.91 -5.96 -1.14
C SER A 16 -26.25 -5.56 -0.48
N TYR A 17 -26.25 -5.38 0.84
CA TYR A 17 -27.49 -5.12 1.58
C TYR A 17 -28.15 -3.76 1.24
N LEU A 18 -27.36 -2.82 0.74
CA LEU A 18 -27.86 -1.50 0.30
C LEU A 18 -28.37 -1.52 -1.15
N THR A 19 -27.90 -2.46 -1.98
CA THR A 19 -28.20 -2.46 -3.41
C THR A 19 -29.65 -2.88 -3.68
N THR A 20 -30.41 -2.05 -4.38
CA THR A 20 -31.78 -2.37 -4.84
C THR A 20 -31.92 -2.29 -6.36
N THR A 21 -31.45 -1.22 -6.99
CA THR A 21 -31.56 -0.95 -8.42
C THR A 21 -30.22 -0.92 -9.14
N GLY A 22 -29.11 -0.82 -8.40
CA GLY A 22 -27.74 -0.82 -8.93
C GLY A 22 -27.39 -2.13 -9.63
N SER A 23 -26.58 -2.05 -10.68
CA SER A 23 -26.20 -3.15 -11.57
C SER A 23 -24.69 -3.31 -11.71
N ASN A 24 -24.24 -4.49 -12.15
CA ASN A 24 -22.83 -4.81 -12.43
C ASN A 24 -21.92 -4.69 -11.21
N ASN A 25 -22.41 -4.97 -10.00
CA ASN A 25 -21.63 -4.88 -8.78
C ASN A 25 -21.10 -6.24 -8.34
N ILE A 26 -19.91 -6.25 -7.73
CA ILE A 26 -19.33 -7.42 -7.07
C ILE A 26 -19.09 -7.02 -5.60
N ALA A 27 -19.72 -7.72 -4.67
CA ALA A 27 -19.53 -7.53 -3.23
C ALA A 27 -19.16 -8.85 -2.56
N ILE A 28 -17.98 -8.92 -1.96
CA ILE A 28 -17.47 -10.15 -1.33
C ILE A 28 -17.03 -9.83 0.11
N GLY A 29 -17.64 -10.51 1.07
CA GLY A 29 -17.32 -10.43 2.49
C GLY A 29 -18.51 -10.04 3.36
N PHE A 30 -18.28 -9.99 4.68
CA PHE A 30 -19.30 -9.60 5.64
C PHE A 30 -19.64 -8.10 5.50
N GLU A 31 -20.89 -7.76 5.23
CA GLU A 31 -21.37 -6.39 5.04
C GLU A 31 -20.59 -5.58 3.97
N ALA A 32 -19.99 -6.25 2.99
CA ALA A 32 -19.44 -5.58 1.82
C ALA A 32 -20.58 -5.16 0.89
N SER A 33 -20.65 -3.89 0.47
CA SER A 33 -21.77 -3.38 -0.35
C SER A 33 -21.35 -2.18 -1.20
N PRO A 34 -21.96 -1.95 -2.36
CA PRO A 34 -22.02 -0.61 -2.92
C PRO A 34 -22.55 0.39 -1.87
N ASP A 35 -22.15 1.64 -1.93
CA ASP A 35 -22.51 2.67 -0.95
C ASP A 35 -23.94 3.20 -1.07
N SER A 36 -24.62 2.87 -2.15
CA SER A 36 -25.97 3.33 -2.46
C SER A 36 -26.84 2.27 -3.11
N ALA A 37 -28.14 2.49 -3.03
CA ALA A 37 -29.15 1.58 -3.59
C ALA A 37 -29.07 1.45 -5.13
N SER A 38 -28.62 2.49 -5.82
CA SER A 38 -28.52 2.57 -7.28
C SER A 38 -27.07 2.62 -7.79
N GLY A 39 -26.08 2.38 -6.93
CA GLY A 39 -24.66 2.37 -7.32
C GLY A 39 -24.35 1.25 -8.33
N ASP A 40 -23.68 1.61 -9.42
CA ASP A 40 -23.30 0.68 -10.49
C ASP A 40 -21.79 0.45 -10.57
N ASN A 41 -21.38 -0.69 -11.10
CA ASN A 41 -19.99 -1.00 -11.44
C ASN A 41 -19.02 -0.90 -10.25
N ALA A 42 -19.44 -1.22 -9.04
CA ALA A 42 -18.57 -1.26 -7.87
C ALA A 42 -18.03 -2.68 -7.64
N ILE A 43 -16.74 -2.81 -7.40
CA ILE A 43 -16.12 -4.05 -6.90
C ILE A 43 -15.68 -3.80 -5.46
N VAL A 44 -16.30 -4.47 -4.49
CA VAL A 44 -16.11 -4.26 -3.06
C VAL A 44 -15.72 -5.58 -2.39
N ILE A 45 -14.51 -5.66 -1.86
CA ILE A 45 -14.00 -6.87 -1.20
C ILE A 45 -13.53 -6.54 0.22
N GLY A 46 -14.11 -7.19 1.22
CA GLY A 46 -13.67 -7.01 2.61
C GLY A 46 -14.79 -7.09 3.64
N THR A 47 -14.57 -6.45 4.80
CA THR A 47 -15.48 -6.55 5.94
C THR A 47 -16.01 -5.17 6.34
N SER A 48 -17.35 -5.04 6.44
CA SER A 48 -18.06 -3.81 6.85
C SER A 48 -17.61 -2.58 6.05
N ILE A 49 -17.50 -2.71 4.73
CA ILE A 49 -17.06 -1.64 3.84
C ILE A 49 -18.09 -1.35 2.74
N GLN A 50 -18.10 -0.09 2.31
CA GLN A 50 -18.96 0.40 1.26
C GLN A 50 -18.12 1.04 0.15
N GLY A 51 -18.48 0.76 -1.10
CA GLY A 51 -17.75 1.21 -2.29
C GLY A 51 -18.58 2.11 -3.19
N ASP A 52 -18.03 3.26 -3.54
CA ASP A 52 -18.63 4.16 -4.52
C ASP A 52 -18.71 3.51 -5.92
N PRO A 53 -19.62 3.97 -6.80
CA PRO A 53 -19.71 3.52 -8.17
C PRO A 53 -18.40 3.69 -8.96
N ASN A 54 -18.19 2.80 -9.94
CA ASN A 54 -17.03 2.82 -10.84
C ASN A 54 -15.68 2.70 -10.10
N ARG A 55 -15.63 1.97 -8.98
CA ARG A 55 -14.41 1.72 -8.21
C ARG A 55 -14.19 0.25 -7.90
N PHE A 56 -12.93 -0.15 -7.89
CA PHE A 56 -12.47 -1.33 -7.17
C PHE A 56 -11.96 -0.91 -5.79
N LEU A 57 -12.47 -1.55 -4.75
CA LEU A 57 -12.19 -1.20 -3.37
C LEU A 57 -12.03 -2.45 -2.52
N PHE A 58 -11.02 -2.47 -1.66
CA PHE A 58 -10.84 -3.53 -0.67
C PHE A 58 -10.39 -2.97 0.68
N GLY A 59 -10.64 -3.75 1.75
CA GLY A 59 -10.22 -3.38 3.10
C GLY A 59 -11.21 -3.80 4.19
N LYS A 60 -11.20 -3.04 5.29
CA LYS A 60 -12.05 -3.28 6.46
C LYS A 60 -12.53 -1.96 7.03
N ALA A 61 -13.84 -1.78 7.16
CA ALA A 61 -14.47 -0.57 7.72
C ALA A 61 -13.90 0.72 7.09
N SER A 62 -13.36 1.63 7.87
CA SER A 62 -12.76 2.88 7.38
C SER A 62 -11.35 2.73 6.79
N ASN A 63 -10.70 1.58 6.99
CA ASN A 63 -9.38 1.28 6.43
C ASN A 63 -9.53 0.63 5.06
N ARG A 64 -9.61 1.45 4.02
CA ARG A 64 -9.87 1.00 2.66
C ARG A 64 -8.90 1.61 1.65
N VAL A 65 -8.58 0.82 0.64
CA VAL A 65 -7.80 1.22 -0.53
C VAL A 65 -8.68 1.06 -1.76
N TYR A 66 -8.61 1.98 -2.69
CA TYR A 66 -9.41 1.92 -3.90
C TYR A 66 -8.67 2.43 -5.13
N ASN A 67 -9.13 1.95 -6.30
CA ASN A 67 -8.80 2.49 -7.61
C ASN A 67 -10.09 2.95 -8.28
N SER A 68 -10.06 4.09 -8.95
CA SER A 68 -11.18 4.60 -9.72
C SER A 68 -11.01 4.21 -11.19
N PHE A 69 -11.95 3.45 -11.75
CA PHE A 69 -11.86 2.96 -13.13
C PHE A 69 -11.80 4.07 -14.18
N THR A 70 -12.26 5.25 -13.83
CA THR A 70 -12.42 6.36 -14.78
C THR A 70 -11.37 7.45 -14.67
N SER A 71 -10.54 7.46 -13.63
CA SER A 71 -9.70 8.62 -13.34
C SER A 71 -8.23 8.35 -13.04
N ASN A 72 -7.86 7.18 -12.51
CA ASN A 72 -6.46 6.89 -12.23
C ASN A 72 -6.14 5.39 -12.28
N ALA A 73 -4.87 5.05 -12.50
CA ALA A 73 -4.36 3.69 -12.49
C ALA A 73 -3.62 3.33 -11.18
N SER A 74 -3.59 4.22 -10.18
CA SER A 74 -2.92 4.01 -8.90
C SER A 74 -3.92 3.78 -7.76
N TRP A 75 -3.46 3.08 -6.71
CA TRP A 75 -4.26 2.89 -5.51
C TRP A 75 -4.33 4.17 -4.69
N THR A 76 -5.51 4.52 -4.21
CA THR A 76 -5.76 5.72 -3.41
C THR A 76 -6.16 5.35 -1.99
N ARG A 77 -5.55 6.03 -1.01
CA ARG A 77 -5.93 5.96 0.41
C ARG A 77 -6.31 7.36 0.90
N SER A 78 -7.30 7.45 1.78
CA SER A 78 -7.69 8.72 2.41
C SER A 78 -6.51 9.33 3.17
N SER A 79 -6.27 10.63 2.96
CA SER A 79 -5.21 11.40 3.64
C SER A 79 -5.73 12.68 4.31
N ASP A 80 -7.01 12.71 4.66
CA ASP A 80 -7.66 13.81 5.37
C ASP A 80 -7.02 14.00 6.77
N GLU A 81 -6.66 15.24 7.12
CA GLU A 81 -6.02 15.57 8.40
C GLU A 81 -6.88 15.18 9.61
N ARG A 82 -8.21 15.28 9.50
CA ARG A 82 -9.16 14.91 10.57
C ARG A 82 -9.12 13.42 10.95
N LYS A 83 -8.41 12.60 10.17
CA LYS A 83 -8.18 11.17 10.42
C LYS A 83 -6.80 10.88 10.97
N LYS A 84 -6.03 11.92 11.30
CA LYS A 84 -4.63 11.82 11.73
C LYS A 84 -4.48 12.48 13.10
N THR A 85 -3.49 12.02 13.84
CA THR A 85 -3.06 12.60 15.13
C THR A 85 -1.55 12.77 15.10
N ASP A 86 -1.01 13.53 16.04
CA ASP A 86 0.43 13.77 16.22
C ASP A 86 1.11 14.27 14.93
N ILE A 87 0.42 15.18 14.23
CA ILE A 87 0.90 15.73 12.97
C ILE A 87 2.10 16.64 13.25
N ALA A 88 3.24 16.31 12.65
CA ALA A 88 4.48 17.07 12.76
C ALA A 88 5.23 17.06 11.41
N ASP A 89 6.19 17.96 11.26
CA ASP A 89 7.05 17.99 10.10
C ASP A 89 7.93 16.74 10.02
N ALA A 90 8.09 16.20 8.80
CA ALA A 90 8.94 15.04 8.57
C ALA A 90 10.42 15.36 8.86
N THR A 91 11.11 14.45 9.54
CA THR A 91 12.53 14.58 9.88
C THR A 91 13.46 13.83 8.91
N LEU A 92 12.95 12.83 8.22
CA LEU A 92 13.71 12.06 7.22
C LEU A 92 13.83 12.90 5.93
N GLY A 93 15.01 13.46 5.68
CA GLY A 93 15.31 14.32 4.55
C GLY A 93 16.59 13.90 3.82
N LEU A 94 17.42 14.87 3.42
CA LEU A 94 18.58 14.67 2.57
C LEU A 94 19.60 13.69 3.16
N ASP A 95 19.89 13.79 4.45
CA ASP A 95 20.88 12.92 5.10
C ASP A 95 20.40 11.47 5.09
N PHE A 96 19.13 11.21 5.43
CA PHE A 96 18.55 9.87 5.34
C PHE A 96 18.60 9.30 3.90
N ILE A 97 18.26 10.12 2.90
CA ILE A 97 18.31 9.67 1.49
C ILE A 97 19.74 9.35 1.05
N ASN A 98 20.74 10.10 1.52
CA ASN A 98 22.15 9.83 1.23
C ASN A 98 22.68 8.54 1.89
N ASP A 99 22.09 8.14 3.02
CA ASP A 99 22.43 6.90 3.72
C ASP A 99 21.80 5.65 3.08
N LEU A 100 20.81 5.83 2.19
CA LEU A 100 20.18 4.71 1.48
C LEU A 100 21.10 4.18 0.37
N SER A 101 21.19 2.86 0.28
CA SER A 101 21.97 2.17 -0.75
C SER A 101 21.05 1.42 -1.72
N THR A 102 21.10 1.79 -2.99
CA THR A 102 20.41 1.03 -4.04
C THR A 102 21.25 -0.15 -4.49
N LYS A 103 20.61 -1.28 -4.77
CA LYS A 103 21.25 -2.54 -5.14
C LYS A 103 20.61 -3.13 -6.38
N THR A 104 21.36 -3.96 -7.07
CA THR A 104 20.82 -4.96 -7.98
C THR A 104 20.91 -6.32 -7.33
N PHE A 105 19.91 -7.17 -7.55
CA PHE A 105 19.87 -8.51 -6.99
C PHE A 105 19.02 -9.44 -7.87
N LYS A 106 19.11 -10.73 -7.59
CA LYS A 106 18.16 -11.73 -8.06
C LYS A 106 17.51 -12.40 -6.87
N TRP A 107 16.27 -12.81 -7.03
CA TRP A 107 15.62 -13.61 -6.00
C TRP A 107 16.32 -14.96 -5.83
N LYS A 108 16.43 -15.41 -4.61
CA LYS A 108 16.83 -16.79 -4.31
C LYS A 108 15.67 -17.73 -4.64
N ARG A 109 15.98 -18.98 -4.89
CA ARG A 109 14.97 -20.02 -4.99
C ARG A 109 14.29 -20.19 -3.64
N SER A 110 13.02 -20.64 -3.64
CA SER A 110 12.26 -20.86 -2.39
C SER A 110 12.93 -21.87 -1.45
N GLN A 111 13.73 -22.80 -1.96
CA GLN A 111 14.50 -23.76 -1.18
C GLN A 111 15.75 -23.16 -0.50
N ASP A 112 16.25 -22.01 -1.00
CA ASP A 112 17.55 -21.43 -0.62
C ASP A 112 17.39 -20.25 0.37
N ILE A 113 16.16 -19.96 0.80
CA ILE A 113 15.88 -18.98 1.87
C ILE A 113 15.76 -19.69 3.23
N PRO A 114 15.77 -18.94 4.36
CA PRO A 114 15.58 -19.55 5.68
C PRO A 114 14.26 -20.33 5.76
N ASN A 115 14.31 -21.53 6.30
CA ASN A 115 13.13 -22.40 6.43
C ASN A 115 12.10 -21.92 7.46
N THR A 116 12.41 -20.84 8.19
CA THR A 116 11.49 -20.14 9.08
C THR A 116 10.63 -19.12 8.36
N PHE A 117 10.99 -18.73 7.13
CA PHE A 117 10.23 -17.75 6.35
C PHE A 117 8.99 -18.39 5.73
N THR A 118 7.90 -17.64 5.71
CA THR A 118 6.61 -18.09 5.18
C THR A 118 6.69 -18.50 3.70
N ASP A 119 7.60 -17.89 2.94
CA ASP A 119 7.79 -18.15 1.50
C ASP A 119 8.74 -19.34 1.22
N TYR A 120 9.27 -20.00 2.27
CA TYR A 120 10.10 -21.19 2.10
C TYR A 120 9.27 -22.36 1.57
N ASP A 121 9.81 -23.04 0.58
CA ASP A 121 9.24 -24.27 0.03
C ASP A 121 10.41 -25.22 -0.32
N ALA A 122 10.42 -26.40 0.30
CA ALA A 122 11.51 -27.38 0.11
C ALA A 122 11.49 -28.02 -1.28
N ASP A 123 10.32 -28.12 -1.90
CA ASP A 123 10.07 -28.94 -3.10
C ASP A 123 9.91 -28.11 -4.37
N VAL A 124 9.33 -26.91 -4.26
CA VAL A 124 8.94 -26.09 -5.42
C VAL A 124 9.60 -24.70 -5.35
N ASN A 125 10.22 -24.29 -6.45
CA ASN A 125 10.66 -22.90 -6.59
C ASN A 125 9.53 -22.03 -7.13
N ASN A 126 9.06 -21.08 -6.31
CA ASN A 126 8.00 -20.15 -6.64
C ASN A 126 8.53 -18.77 -7.09
N MET A 127 9.87 -18.60 -7.18
CA MET A 127 10.51 -17.32 -7.50
C MET A 127 11.10 -17.31 -8.91
N ASP A 128 11.01 -16.16 -9.58
CA ASP A 128 11.77 -15.90 -10.81
C ASP A 128 13.21 -15.52 -10.44
N THR A 129 14.14 -16.46 -10.69
CA THR A 129 15.55 -16.31 -10.34
C THR A 129 16.42 -15.75 -11.46
N ASP A 130 15.86 -15.51 -12.65
CA ASP A 130 16.63 -15.09 -13.83
C ASP A 130 16.63 -13.57 -14.02
N VAL A 131 15.61 -12.90 -13.52
CA VAL A 131 15.47 -11.45 -13.65
C VAL A 131 16.36 -10.70 -12.66
N VAL A 132 17.13 -9.74 -13.14
CA VAL A 132 17.88 -8.79 -12.30
C VAL A 132 16.91 -7.70 -11.82
N MET A 133 16.72 -7.64 -10.53
CA MET A 133 15.91 -6.63 -9.86
C MET A 133 16.76 -5.43 -9.43
N HIS A 134 16.12 -4.27 -9.31
CA HIS A 134 16.69 -3.05 -8.75
C HIS A 134 15.87 -2.65 -7.53
N GLY A 135 16.54 -2.34 -6.42
CA GLY A 135 15.84 -1.97 -5.19
C GLY A 135 16.79 -1.67 -4.04
N MET A 136 16.31 -1.83 -2.84
CA MET A 136 17.07 -1.66 -1.60
C MET A 136 16.94 -2.92 -0.74
N LEU A 137 17.91 -3.16 0.13
CA LEU A 137 17.80 -4.20 1.16
C LEU A 137 17.10 -3.60 2.38
N ALA A 138 16.13 -4.32 2.93
CA ALA A 138 15.38 -3.86 4.11
C ALA A 138 16.30 -3.65 5.33
N GLN A 139 17.37 -4.44 5.44
CA GLN A 139 18.39 -4.31 6.48
C GLN A 139 19.19 -3.00 6.35
N ASP A 140 19.56 -2.59 5.13
CA ASP A 140 20.27 -1.33 4.89
C ASP A 140 19.37 -0.13 5.24
N VAL A 141 18.09 -0.21 4.88
CA VAL A 141 17.09 0.80 5.23
C VAL A 141 16.91 0.90 6.75
N LYS A 142 16.85 -0.24 7.44
CA LYS A 142 16.76 -0.26 8.92
C LYS A 142 17.97 0.42 9.55
N ALA A 143 19.17 0.14 9.07
CA ALA A 143 20.39 0.77 9.56
C ALA A 143 20.38 2.31 9.36
N ALA A 144 19.90 2.79 8.20
CA ALA A 144 19.74 4.23 7.95
C ALA A 144 18.69 4.87 8.87
N LEU A 145 17.58 4.19 9.17
CA LEU A 145 16.57 4.64 10.13
C LEU A 145 17.15 4.73 11.55
N ASP A 146 17.95 3.75 11.97
CA ASP A 146 18.60 3.74 13.27
C ASP A 146 19.61 4.90 13.39
N THR A 147 20.37 5.17 12.33
CA THR A 147 21.28 6.33 12.27
C THR A 147 20.50 7.64 12.40
N ALA A 148 19.35 7.76 11.77
CA ALA A 148 18.46 8.92 11.87
C ALA A 148 17.69 9.00 13.20
N GLY A 149 17.81 8.01 14.10
CA GLY A 149 17.08 7.92 15.36
C GLY A 149 15.58 7.70 15.21
N VAL A 150 15.13 7.15 14.07
CA VAL A 150 13.73 6.92 13.78
C VAL A 150 13.37 5.45 14.03
N THR A 151 12.53 5.20 15.03
CA THR A 151 12.16 3.85 15.47
C THR A 151 10.99 3.26 14.70
N THR A 152 10.14 4.10 14.09
CA THR A 152 8.96 3.68 13.34
C THR A 152 8.89 4.41 12.00
N PHE A 153 8.80 3.66 10.92
CA PHE A 153 8.63 4.20 9.57
C PHE A 153 7.73 3.27 8.76
N GLY A 154 6.65 3.82 8.20
CA GLY A 154 5.68 3.03 7.43
C GLY A 154 6.20 2.38 6.15
N GLY A 155 7.44 2.72 5.74
CA GLY A 155 8.12 2.12 4.59
C GLY A 155 8.97 0.88 4.92
N TRP A 156 9.11 0.52 6.20
CA TRP A 156 9.83 -0.66 6.67
C TRP A 156 9.00 -1.41 7.71
N LEU A 157 9.00 -2.71 7.63
CA LEU A 157 8.40 -3.57 8.65
C LEU A 157 9.15 -4.92 8.74
N GLU A 158 9.06 -5.54 9.90
CA GLU A 158 9.48 -6.92 10.14
C GLU A 158 8.24 -7.79 10.34
N GLU A 159 8.15 -8.87 9.58
CA GLU A 159 7.08 -9.84 9.69
C GLU A 159 7.31 -10.79 10.89
N LYS A 160 6.28 -11.56 11.24
CA LYS A 160 6.33 -12.50 12.38
C LYS A 160 7.38 -13.59 12.23
N ASP A 161 7.75 -13.94 11.03
CA ASP A 161 8.76 -14.94 10.69
C ASP A 161 10.19 -14.37 10.68
N GLY A 162 10.36 -13.07 10.95
CA GLY A 162 11.62 -12.36 10.97
C GLY A 162 12.05 -11.84 9.58
N SER A 163 11.27 -12.07 8.54
CA SER A 163 11.53 -11.46 7.23
C SER A 163 11.24 -9.95 7.27
N GLN A 164 12.05 -9.17 6.55
CA GLN A 164 11.92 -7.71 6.51
C GLN A 164 11.44 -7.26 5.15
N CYS A 165 10.48 -6.32 5.15
CA CYS A 165 9.79 -5.83 3.97
C CYS A 165 9.90 -4.32 3.81
N LEU A 166 9.77 -3.85 2.56
CA LEU A 166 9.76 -2.43 2.22
C LEU A 166 8.49 -2.06 1.45
N SER A 167 7.85 -0.97 1.85
CA SER A 167 6.83 -0.26 1.08
C SER A 167 7.49 0.89 0.33
N GLN A 168 7.89 0.65 -0.91
CA GLN A 168 8.71 1.58 -1.70
C GLN A 168 8.06 2.95 -1.89
N GLU A 169 6.74 3.02 -2.00
CA GLU A 169 6.00 4.28 -2.15
C GLU A 169 6.20 5.24 -0.96
N MET A 170 6.49 4.73 0.23
CA MET A 170 6.70 5.56 1.43
C MET A 170 7.97 6.40 1.37
N PHE A 171 8.93 6.07 0.51
CA PHE A 171 10.16 6.83 0.32
C PHE A 171 9.96 8.12 -0.49
N ILE A 172 8.81 8.31 -1.13
CA ILE A 172 8.47 9.56 -1.83
C ILE A 172 8.51 10.76 -0.87
N TYR A 173 8.04 10.61 0.37
CA TYR A 173 7.99 11.72 1.33
C TYR A 173 9.39 12.16 1.80
N PRO A 174 10.29 11.26 2.20
CA PRO A 174 11.70 11.60 2.42
C PRO A 174 12.38 12.24 1.21
N LEU A 175 12.09 11.77 -0.01
CA LEU A 175 12.62 12.38 -1.25
C LEU A 175 12.13 13.81 -1.45
N ILE A 176 10.84 14.10 -1.20
CA ILE A 176 10.30 15.46 -1.26
C ILE A 176 11.03 16.36 -0.26
N LYS A 177 11.21 15.91 0.98
CA LYS A 177 11.94 16.65 2.01
C LYS A 177 13.39 16.88 1.62
N ALA A 178 14.09 15.88 1.12
CA ALA A 178 15.46 15.98 0.66
C ALA A 178 15.62 17.02 -0.47
N ILE A 179 14.68 17.06 -1.43
CA ILE A 179 14.68 18.04 -2.52
C ILE A 179 14.48 19.45 -1.95
N GLN A 180 13.57 19.65 -0.99
CA GLN A 180 13.35 20.94 -0.35
C GLN A 180 14.60 21.44 0.38
N GLU A 181 15.29 20.57 1.12
CA GLU A 181 16.54 20.89 1.82
C GLU A 181 17.68 21.21 0.84
N LEU A 182 17.79 20.43 -0.25
CA LEU A 182 18.79 20.70 -1.28
C LEU A 182 18.52 22.03 -2.00
N SER A 183 17.27 22.34 -2.33
CA SER A 183 16.87 23.62 -2.94
C SER A 183 17.25 24.79 -2.04
N ALA A 184 17.00 24.69 -0.72
CA ALA A 184 17.38 25.73 0.23
C ALA A 184 18.92 25.92 0.30
N LYS A 185 19.69 24.81 0.28
CA LYS A 185 21.17 24.88 0.26
C LYS A 185 21.69 25.55 -1.02
N VAL A 186 21.12 25.23 -2.19
CA VAL A 186 21.50 25.86 -3.46
C VAL A 186 21.22 27.36 -3.42
N THR A 187 20.01 27.76 -3.02
CA THR A 187 19.65 29.21 -2.91
C THR A 187 20.59 29.95 -1.96
N ALA A 188 20.98 29.34 -0.85
CA ALA A 188 21.95 29.97 0.08
C ALA A 188 23.31 30.16 -0.57
N LEU A 189 23.79 29.22 -1.39
CA LEU A 189 25.07 29.35 -2.11
C LEU A 189 25.01 30.40 -3.24
N GLU A 190 23.84 30.52 -3.94
CA GLU A 190 23.67 31.53 -4.99
C GLU A 190 23.63 32.95 -4.45
N ASN A 191 23.26 33.14 -3.18
CA ASN A 191 23.15 34.42 -2.52
C ASN A 191 24.40 34.80 -1.69
N ALA A 192 25.43 33.93 -1.67
CA ALA A 192 26.69 34.14 -0.90
C ALA A 192 27.79 34.76 -1.76
#